data_0e210bef6beb957f5130870b2f0f47a2
#
_entry.id   0e210bef6beb957f5130870b2f0f47a2
#
_cell.length_a   1.000
_cell.length_b   1.000
_cell.length_c   1.000
_cell.angle_alpha   90.00
_cell.angle_beta   90.00
_cell.angle_gamma   90.00
#
_symmetry.space_group_name_H-M   'P 1'
#
loop_
_entity.id
_entity.type
_entity.pdbx_description
1 polymer ?
#
loop_
_entity_poly.entity_id
_entity_poly.type
_entity_poly.pdbx_seq_one_letter_code
_entity_poly.pdbx_strand_id
1 'polypeptide(L)'
;MKQYNLVNNILGWLTFAIAAFTYCSTVEPTASFWDCPEFITTAYKLEVGHPPGAPFFMLTGNFFTQFTSDPSKVAFCVNIMSALLSALCILFLFWTITHLARKLITPDGKVTTLTQLITIMGCGLTGALAYTWSDTFWFSAVEGEVYAYSSMFTALVFWLILKWEDHADEPHSDRWLVLIFYLTGLSIGVHLLNLLCLPAISLVYYYKRNPQANLKGSLVALIISMLLVAAVLYGVVPGIVKVGGWFEWFFTNDLGLSFN
;
A
#
# COMPACT_ATOMS: atom_id res chain seq x y z
N MET A 1 -2.26 28.73 -0.33
CA MET A 1 -1.56 27.43 -0.19
C MET A 1 -1.30 27.02 1.26
N LYS A 2 -0.73 27.86 2.16
CA LYS A 2 -0.48 27.48 3.57
C LYS A 2 -1.75 27.01 4.31
N GLN A 3 -2.85 27.74 4.18
CA GLN A 3 -4.12 27.39 4.83
C GLN A 3 -4.71 26.08 4.28
N TYR A 4 -4.69 25.85 2.95
CA TYR A 4 -5.11 24.60 2.34
C TYR A 4 -4.33 23.42 2.89
N ASN A 5 -2.99 23.48 2.89
CA ASN A 5 -2.14 22.40 3.37
C ASN A 5 -2.38 22.07 4.85
N LEU A 6 -2.57 23.11 5.68
CA LEU A 6 -2.87 22.93 7.11
C LEU A 6 -4.19 22.20 7.30
N VAL A 7 -5.27 22.67 6.66
CA VAL A 7 -6.61 22.09 6.78
C VAL A 7 -6.62 20.66 6.23
N ASN A 8 -5.98 20.44 5.05
CA ASN A 8 -5.87 19.11 4.44
C ASN A 8 -5.14 18.11 5.34
N ASN A 9 -4.07 18.53 6.00
CA ASN A 9 -3.34 17.65 6.93
C ASN A 9 -4.15 17.37 8.20
N ILE A 10 -4.78 18.38 8.80
CA ILE A 10 -5.61 18.20 10.00
C ILE A 10 -6.76 17.24 9.70
N LEU A 11 -7.49 17.45 8.60
CA LEU A 11 -8.62 16.59 8.25
C LEU A 11 -8.16 15.18 7.82
N GLY A 12 -7.02 15.07 7.16
CA GLY A 12 -6.44 13.74 6.84
C GLY A 12 -6.12 12.94 8.11
N TRP A 13 -5.43 13.54 9.08
CA TRP A 13 -5.17 12.87 10.36
C TRP A 13 -6.43 12.63 11.19
N LEU A 14 -7.45 13.48 11.04
CA LEU A 14 -8.76 13.24 11.67
C LEU A 14 -9.45 12.02 11.04
N THR A 15 -9.43 11.86 9.72
CA THR A 15 -9.96 10.64 9.07
C THR A 15 -9.21 9.40 9.49
N PHE A 16 -7.87 9.48 9.61
CA PHE A 16 -7.07 8.41 10.21
C PHE A 16 -7.54 8.05 11.62
N ALA A 17 -7.70 9.05 12.49
CA ALA A 17 -8.09 8.83 13.88
C ALA A 17 -9.50 8.19 13.99
N ILE A 18 -10.45 8.63 13.15
CA ILE A 18 -11.80 8.06 13.07
C ILE A 18 -11.71 6.59 12.61
N ALA A 19 -10.98 6.30 11.53
CA ALA A 19 -10.82 4.95 11.03
C ALA A 19 -10.09 4.04 12.03
N ALA A 20 -9.00 4.52 12.63
CA ALA A 20 -8.26 3.79 13.67
C ALA A 20 -9.14 3.48 14.88
N PHE A 21 -9.92 4.45 15.36
CA PHE A 21 -10.87 4.22 16.44
C PHE A 21 -11.92 3.17 16.05
N THR A 22 -12.53 3.30 14.85
CA THR A 22 -13.53 2.36 14.36
C THR A 22 -12.98 0.93 14.31
N TYR A 23 -11.83 0.73 13.66
CA TYR A 23 -11.26 -0.61 13.46
C TYR A 23 -10.69 -1.20 14.77
N CYS A 24 -9.95 -0.42 15.55
CA CYS A 24 -9.39 -0.91 16.82
C CYS A 24 -10.47 -1.22 17.87
N SER A 25 -11.61 -0.52 17.86
CA SER A 25 -12.71 -0.79 18.79
C SER A 25 -13.56 -2.01 18.39
N THR A 26 -13.45 -2.45 17.15
CA THR A 26 -14.20 -3.59 16.59
C THR A 26 -13.29 -4.71 16.11
N VAL A 27 -12.00 -4.66 16.46
CA VAL A 27 -11.01 -5.65 16.06
C VAL A 27 -11.41 -7.05 16.58
N GLU A 28 -11.21 -8.06 15.75
CA GLU A 28 -11.42 -9.45 16.13
C GLU A 28 -10.47 -9.81 17.29
N PRO A 29 -10.98 -10.28 18.44
CA PRO A 29 -10.12 -10.58 19.59
C PRO A 29 -9.27 -11.84 19.40
N THR A 30 -9.66 -12.72 18.48
CA THR A 30 -9.05 -14.02 18.20
C THR A 30 -8.72 -14.16 16.70
N ALA A 31 -8.40 -15.35 16.26
CA ALA A 31 -8.24 -15.63 14.84
C ALA A 31 -9.61 -15.75 14.16
N SER A 32 -9.77 -15.07 13.03
CA SER A 32 -10.93 -15.17 12.15
C SER A 32 -10.87 -16.45 11.29
N PHE A 33 -11.67 -16.50 10.21
CA PHE A 33 -11.71 -17.64 9.28
C PHE A 33 -10.62 -17.55 8.20
N TRP A 34 -10.58 -18.55 7.31
CA TRP A 34 -9.69 -18.64 6.16
C TRP A 34 -8.22 -18.68 6.57
N ASP A 35 -7.40 -17.87 5.96
CA ASP A 35 -5.95 -17.87 6.12
C ASP A 35 -5.48 -17.06 7.35
N CYS A 36 -6.37 -16.33 8.02
CA CYS A 36 -6.05 -15.48 9.16
C CYS A 36 -5.31 -16.24 10.30
N PRO A 37 -5.75 -17.44 10.74
CA PRO A 37 -5.02 -18.23 11.75
C PRO A 37 -3.61 -18.62 11.31
N GLU A 38 -3.42 -18.92 10.01
CA GLU A 38 -2.11 -19.23 9.45
C GLU A 38 -1.20 -18.02 9.49
N PHE A 39 -1.66 -16.86 9.00
CA PHE A 39 -0.89 -15.62 9.02
C PHE A 39 -0.50 -15.20 10.44
N ILE A 40 -1.40 -15.32 11.41
CA ILE A 40 -1.12 -15.01 12.82
C ILE A 40 -0.05 -15.96 13.37
N THR A 41 -0.19 -17.28 13.13
CA THR A 41 0.72 -18.30 13.67
C THR A 41 2.10 -18.19 13.06
N THR A 42 2.18 -18.07 11.73
CA THR A 42 3.44 -17.95 11.00
C THR A 42 4.15 -16.63 11.30
N ALA A 43 3.42 -15.53 11.47
CA ALA A 43 4.00 -14.26 11.94
C ALA A 43 4.58 -14.40 13.35
N TYR A 44 3.84 -14.99 14.29
CA TYR A 44 4.31 -15.17 15.68
C TYR A 44 5.59 -16.00 15.77
N LYS A 45 5.67 -17.09 15.00
CA LYS A 45 6.80 -18.02 15.02
C LYS A 45 7.89 -17.71 13.98
N LEU A 46 7.71 -16.72 13.10
CA LEU A 46 8.54 -16.44 11.93
C LEU A 46 8.71 -17.68 11.03
N GLU A 47 7.61 -18.35 10.77
CA GLU A 47 7.54 -19.49 9.86
C GLU A 47 7.10 -19.05 8.46
N VAL A 48 7.21 -19.96 7.49
CA VAL A 48 6.79 -19.74 6.10
C VAL A 48 5.34 -20.19 5.94
N GLY A 49 4.46 -19.28 5.50
CA GLY A 49 3.09 -19.60 5.16
C GLY A 49 2.94 -20.23 3.75
N HIS A 50 1.70 -20.47 3.33
CA HIS A 50 1.39 -20.99 1.99
C HIS A 50 1.92 -20.06 0.87
N PRO A 51 2.22 -20.60 -0.34
CA PRO A 51 2.70 -19.80 -1.46
C PRO A 51 1.70 -18.70 -1.90
N PRO A 52 2.20 -17.49 -2.24
CA PRO A 52 3.59 -17.12 -2.50
C PRO A 52 4.40 -16.72 -1.25
N GLY A 53 3.86 -16.91 -0.05
CA GLY A 53 4.41 -16.42 1.19
C GLY A 53 4.24 -14.89 1.34
N ALA A 54 4.35 -14.40 2.54
CA ALA A 54 4.20 -12.97 2.87
C ALA A 54 5.30 -12.53 3.86
N PRO A 55 6.59 -12.60 3.49
CA PRO A 55 7.70 -12.44 4.43
C PRO A 55 7.69 -11.07 5.14
N PHE A 56 7.30 -10.01 4.45
CA PHE A 56 7.25 -8.69 5.06
C PHE A 56 6.05 -8.52 6.00
N PHE A 57 4.93 -9.19 5.69
CA PHE A 57 3.81 -9.31 6.63
C PHE A 57 4.22 -10.08 7.88
N MET A 58 4.91 -11.23 7.73
CA MET A 58 5.38 -12.04 8.85
C MET A 58 6.30 -11.25 9.78
N LEU A 59 7.28 -10.52 9.23
CA LEU A 59 8.19 -9.68 10.01
C LEU A 59 7.45 -8.56 10.76
N THR A 60 6.51 -7.90 10.10
CA THR A 60 5.74 -6.81 10.72
C THR A 60 4.77 -7.37 11.77
N GLY A 61 4.08 -8.46 11.47
CA GLY A 61 3.22 -9.16 12.42
C GLY A 61 3.98 -9.64 13.63
N ASN A 62 5.15 -10.24 13.45
CA ASN A 62 6.03 -10.64 14.54
C ASN A 62 6.40 -9.46 15.45
N PHE A 63 6.76 -8.31 14.86
CA PHE A 63 7.02 -7.11 15.64
C PHE A 63 5.84 -6.72 16.52
N PHE A 64 4.62 -6.80 16.01
CA PHE A 64 3.42 -6.51 16.82
C PHE A 64 3.17 -7.55 17.90
N THR A 65 3.53 -8.81 17.70
CA THR A 65 3.40 -9.83 18.75
C THR A 65 4.33 -9.60 19.95
N GLN A 66 5.40 -8.79 19.80
CA GLN A 66 6.32 -8.44 20.90
C GLN A 66 5.66 -7.53 21.96
N PHE A 67 4.51 -6.93 21.66
CA PHE A 67 3.77 -6.11 22.65
C PHE A 67 3.02 -6.93 23.69
N THR A 68 3.03 -8.26 23.60
CA THR A 68 2.42 -9.13 24.60
C THR A 68 3.33 -10.33 24.92
N SER A 69 3.36 -10.73 26.19
CA SER A 69 3.94 -12.01 26.64
C SER A 69 2.89 -13.12 26.79
N ASP A 70 1.60 -12.80 26.61
CA ASP A 70 0.48 -13.73 26.73
C ASP A 70 0.14 -14.31 25.35
N PRO A 71 0.39 -15.61 25.10
CA PRO A 71 0.08 -16.24 23.81
C PRO A 71 -1.38 -16.10 23.38
N SER A 72 -2.32 -15.98 24.32
CA SER A 72 -3.74 -15.80 24.02
C SER A 72 -4.06 -14.44 23.35
N LYS A 73 -3.17 -13.45 23.45
CA LYS A 73 -3.31 -12.10 22.91
C LYS A 73 -2.55 -11.87 21.61
N VAL A 74 -1.83 -12.87 21.13
CA VAL A 74 -1.04 -12.77 19.89
C VAL A 74 -1.93 -12.42 18.69
N ALA A 75 -3.06 -13.10 18.54
CA ALA A 75 -4.03 -12.81 17.48
C ALA A 75 -4.50 -11.36 17.53
N PHE A 76 -4.90 -10.88 18.70
CA PHE A 76 -5.31 -9.49 18.91
C PHE A 76 -4.23 -8.48 18.49
N CYS A 77 -2.95 -8.72 18.79
CA CYS A 77 -1.85 -7.85 18.40
C CYS A 77 -1.68 -7.76 16.87
N VAL A 78 -1.78 -8.89 16.16
CA VAL A 78 -1.70 -8.92 14.69
C VAL A 78 -2.93 -8.26 14.06
N ASN A 79 -4.12 -8.48 14.62
CA ASN A 79 -5.35 -7.83 14.17
C ASN A 79 -5.30 -6.30 14.37
N ILE A 80 -4.73 -5.82 15.49
CA ILE A 80 -4.47 -4.37 15.71
C ILE A 80 -3.50 -3.80 14.66
N MET A 81 -2.48 -4.56 14.24
CA MET A 81 -1.62 -4.15 13.13
C MET A 81 -2.46 -3.90 11.87
N SER A 82 -3.33 -4.81 11.49
CA SER A 82 -4.22 -4.67 10.33
C SER A 82 -5.14 -3.46 10.45
N ALA A 83 -5.71 -3.24 11.64
CA ALA A 83 -6.55 -2.07 11.93
C ALA A 83 -5.82 -0.73 11.72
N LEU A 84 -4.59 -0.61 12.22
CA LEU A 84 -3.78 0.60 12.07
C LEU A 84 -3.32 0.82 10.63
N LEU A 85 -2.92 -0.24 9.92
CA LEU A 85 -2.55 -0.17 8.52
C LEU A 85 -3.74 0.20 7.63
N SER A 86 -4.92 -0.32 7.92
CA SER A 86 -6.17 0.08 7.25
C SER A 86 -6.51 1.55 7.49
N ALA A 87 -6.31 2.04 8.70
CA ALA A 87 -6.49 3.47 8.99
C ALA A 87 -5.50 4.36 8.22
N LEU A 88 -4.24 3.92 8.02
CA LEU A 88 -3.28 4.59 7.13
C LEU A 88 -3.74 4.57 5.67
N CYS A 89 -4.35 3.48 5.21
CA CYS A 89 -4.98 3.43 3.88
C CYS A 89 -6.02 4.54 3.72
N ILE A 90 -6.89 4.74 4.71
CA ILE A 90 -7.90 5.82 4.70
C ILE A 90 -7.25 7.22 4.66
N LEU A 91 -6.18 7.44 5.38
CA LEU A 91 -5.40 8.69 5.33
C LEU A 91 -4.89 8.98 3.91
N PHE A 92 -4.23 8.02 3.28
CA PHE A 92 -3.71 8.19 1.91
C PHE A 92 -4.83 8.32 0.89
N LEU A 93 -5.93 7.63 1.07
CA LEU A 93 -7.13 7.78 0.24
C LEU A 93 -7.70 9.20 0.35
N PHE A 94 -7.85 9.74 1.57
CA PHE A 94 -8.28 11.13 1.77
C PHE A 94 -7.37 12.11 1.02
N TRP A 95 -6.05 12.00 1.19
CA TRP A 95 -5.11 12.88 0.51
C TRP A 95 -5.12 12.71 -1.01
N THR A 96 -5.35 11.50 -1.51
CA THR A 96 -5.51 11.22 -2.95
C THR A 96 -6.75 11.93 -3.49
N ILE A 97 -7.90 11.77 -2.83
CA ILE A 97 -9.16 12.39 -3.27
C ILE A 97 -9.04 13.91 -3.25
N THR A 98 -8.51 14.51 -2.18
CA THR A 98 -8.35 15.98 -2.10
C THR A 98 -7.36 16.50 -3.14
N HIS A 99 -6.29 15.74 -3.45
CA HIS A 99 -5.36 16.10 -4.52
C HIS A 99 -6.05 16.14 -5.90
N LEU A 100 -6.79 15.09 -6.24
CA LEU A 100 -7.52 15.01 -7.52
C LEU A 100 -8.63 16.05 -7.59
N ALA A 101 -9.41 16.23 -6.53
CA ALA A 101 -10.45 17.24 -6.45
C ALA A 101 -9.87 18.65 -6.62
N ARG A 102 -8.72 18.95 -6.00
CA ARG A 102 -8.03 20.22 -6.21
C ARG A 102 -7.69 20.45 -7.69
N LYS A 103 -7.15 19.48 -8.39
CA LYS A 103 -6.83 19.59 -9.83
C LYS A 103 -8.06 19.88 -10.68
N LEU A 104 -9.20 19.28 -10.35
CA LEU A 104 -10.45 19.51 -11.07
C LEU A 104 -11.09 20.87 -10.78
N ILE A 105 -11.02 21.31 -9.53
CA ILE A 105 -11.73 22.53 -9.07
C ILE A 105 -10.86 23.77 -9.28
N THR A 106 -9.54 23.64 -9.26
CA THR A 106 -8.58 24.75 -9.40
C THR A 106 -7.56 24.44 -10.50
N PRO A 107 -7.86 24.73 -11.78
CA PRO A 107 -6.97 24.41 -12.91
C PRO A 107 -5.57 25.01 -12.78
N ASP A 108 -5.42 26.16 -12.11
CA ASP A 108 -4.15 26.82 -11.78
C ASP A 108 -3.51 26.28 -10.47
N GLY A 109 -4.09 25.25 -9.87
CA GLY A 109 -3.61 24.60 -8.66
C GLY A 109 -3.70 25.43 -7.36
N LYS A 110 -4.33 26.63 -7.41
CA LYS A 110 -4.40 27.54 -6.26
C LYS A 110 -5.81 27.59 -5.69
N VAL A 111 -5.96 27.15 -4.46
CA VAL A 111 -7.21 27.31 -3.70
C VAL A 111 -7.26 28.76 -3.16
N THR A 112 -8.18 29.56 -3.68
CA THR A 112 -8.29 30.98 -3.39
C THR A 112 -9.55 31.35 -2.62
N THR A 113 -10.61 30.53 -2.71
CA THR A 113 -11.89 30.80 -2.06
C THR A 113 -12.22 29.77 -1.00
N LEU A 114 -13.02 30.16 0.00
CA LEU A 114 -13.52 29.27 1.04
C LEU A 114 -14.40 28.15 0.43
N THR A 115 -15.20 28.48 -0.57
CA THR A 115 -16.05 27.50 -1.27
C THR A 115 -15.21 26.40 -1.90
N GLN A 116 -14.12 26.73 -2.62
CA GLN A 116 -13.20 25.74 -3.19
C GLN A 116 -12.61 24.85 -2.09
N LEU A 117 -12.16 25.46 -0.98
CA LEU A 117 -11.59 24.70 0.15
C LEU A 117 -12.61 23.72 0.73
N ILE A 118 -13.84 24.18 1.03
CA ILE A 118 -14.91 23.33 1.58
C ILE A 118 -15.27 22.22 0.61
N THR A 119 -15.40 22.51 -0.68
CA THR A 119 -15.74 21.49 -1.68
C THR A 119 -14.67 20.41 -1.76
N ILE A 120 -13.37 20.78 -1.85
CA ILE A 120 -12.27 19.82 -1.93
C ILE A 120 -12.21 18.95 -0.67
N MET A 121 -12.28 19.56 0.51
CA MET A 121 -12.26 18.84 1.79
C MET A 121 -13.49 17.95 1.95
N GLY A 122 -14.66 18.42 1.54
CA GLY A 122 -15.91 17.65 1.54
C GLY A 122 -15.82 16.40 0.66
N CYS A 123 -15.26 16.51 -0.55
CA CYS A 123 -15.00 15.34 -1.40
C CYS A 123 -14.09 14.32 -0.69
N GLY A 124 -13.00 14.79 -0.08
CA GLY A 124 -12.07 13.93 0.66
C GLY A 124 -12.74 13.22 1.82
N LEU A 125 -13.45 13.96 2.67
CA LEU A 125 -14.16 13.41 3.83
C LEU A 125 -15.22 12.39 3.41
N THR A 126 -16.07 12.74 2.45
CA THR A 126 -17.13 11.84 1.98
C THR A 126 -16.58 10.54 1.42
N GLY A 127 -15.57 10.63 0.53
CA GLY A 127 -14.99 9.43 -0.09
C GLY A 127 -14.21 8.56 0.91
N ALA A 128 -13.38 9.15 1.75
CA ALA A 128 -12.58 8.42 2.73
C ALA A 128 -13.46 7.76 3.81
N LEU A 129 -14.44 8.51 4.36
CA LEU A 129 -15.33 7.97 5.40
C LEU A 129 -16.32 6.94 4.85
N ALA A 130 -16.83 7.12 3.61
CA ALA A 130 -17.66 6.10 2.97
C ALA A 130 -16.89 4.78 2.81
N TYR A 131 -15.60 4.85 2.45
CA TYR A 131 -14.76 3.66 2.35
C TYR A 131 -14.41 3.07 3.72
N THR A 132 -14.23 3.91 4.75
CA THR A 132 -13.99 3.46 6.14
C THR A 132 -15.08 2.50 6.62
N TRP A 133 -16.32 2.77 6.30
CA TRP A 133 -17.48 1.97 6.74
C TRP A 133 -18.06 1.06 5.66
N SER A 134 -17.32 0.79 4.58
CA SER A 134 -17.73 -0.24 3.63
C SER A 134 -17.48 -1.63 4.23
N ASP A 135 -18.45 -2.53 4.14
CA ASP A 135 -18.41 -3.86 4.75
C ASP A 135 -17.14 -4.63 4.41
N THR A 136 -16.80 -4.72 3.13
CA THR A 136 -15.65 -5.50 2.65
C THR A 136 -14.32 -4.97 3.21
N PHE A 137 -14.15 -3.64 3.24
CA PHE A 137 -12.90 -3.05 3.74
C PHE A 137 -12.82 -3.15 5.26
N TRP A 138 -13.95 -2.91 5.95
CA TRP A 138 -14.01 -3.05 7.42
C TRP A 138 -13.71 -4.47 7.86
N PHE A 139 -14.29 -5.47 7.19
CA PHE A 139 -14.00 -6.87 7.47
C PHE A 139 -12.48 -7.16 7.41
N SER A 140 -11.82 -6.78 6.30
CA SER A 140 -10.37 -6.97 6.17
C SER A 140 -9.53 -6.11 7.13
N ALA A 141 -10.08 -5.00 7.63
CA ALA A 141 -9.36 -4.12 8.54
C ALA A 141 -9.25 -4.67 9.97
N VAL A 142 -10.17 -5.55 10.38
CA VAL A 142 -10.27 -6.02 11.78
C VAL A 142 -9.66 -7.40 12.02
N GLU A 143 -9.06 -8.00 11.00
CA GLU A 143 -8.46 -9.34 11.06
C GLU A 143 -7.01 -9.35 10.53
N GLY A 144 -6.23 -10.34 10.98
CA GLY A 144 -4.80 -10.49 10.65
C GLY A 144 -4.57 -11.08 9.27
N GLU A 145 -4.94 -10.33 8.23
CA GLU A 145 -4.84 -10.71 6.82
C GLU A 145 -3.95 -9.75 6.02
N VAL A 146 -3.39 -10.25 4.93
CA VAL A 146 -2.50 -9.48 4.05
C VAL A 146 -3.19 -8.34 3.31
N TYR A 147 -4.52 -8.38 3.16
CA TYR A 147 -5.29 -7.41 2.37
C TYR A 147 -5.28 -5.99 2.95
N ALA A 148 -5.36 -5.86 4.28
CA ALA A 148 -5.25 -4.58 4.97
C ALA A 148 -3.91 -3.89 4.65
N TYR A 149 -2.82 -4.62 4.77
CA TYR A 149 -1.47 -4.12 4.53
C TYR A 149 -1.22 -3.83 3.04
N SER A 150 -1.67 -4.71 2.15
CA SER A 150 -1.61 -4.52 0.71
C SER A 150 -2.38 -3.27 0.26
N SER A 151 -3.58 -3.04 0.80
CA SER A 151 -4.40 -1.86 0.53
C SER A 151 -3.71 -0.57 0.98
N MET A 152 -3.04 -0.60 2.13
CA MET A 152 -2.24 0.53 2.61
C MET A 152 -1.10 0.85 1.62
N PHE A 153 -0.33 -0.16 1.15
CA PHE A 153 0.71 0.06 0.15
C PHE A 153 0.15 0.62 -1.16
N THR A 154 -0.98 0.09 -1.62
CA THR A 154 -1.67 0.55 -2.82
C THR A 154 -2.03 2.04 -2.71
N ALA A 155 -2.65 2.46 -1.61
CA ALA A 155 -3.01 3.85 -1.37
C ALA A 155 -1.78 4.76 -1.23
N LEU A 156 -0.73 4.28 -0.54
CA LEU A 156 0.52 5.00 -0.35
C LEU A 156 1.25 5.26 -1.67
N VAL A 157 1.49 4.22 -2.50
CA VAL A 157 2.24 4.40 -3.75
C VAL A 157 1.45 5.23 -4.75
N PHE A 158 0.12 5.10 -4.77
CA PHE A 158 -0.72 5.94 -5.62
C PHE A 158 -0.71 7.41 -5.15
N TRP A 159 -0.76 7.68 -3.87
CA TRP A 159 -0.58 9.03 -3.35
C TRP A 159 0.81 9.59 -3.67
N LEU A 160 1.86 8.78 -3.57
CA LEU A 160 3.24 9.20 -3.86
C LEU A 160 3.45 9.55 -5.33
N ILE A 161 2.83 8.84 -6.29
CA ILE A 161 2.96 9.20 -7.71
C ILE A 161 2.27 10.54 -8.01
N LEU A 162 1.18 10.86 -7.35
CA LEU A 162 0.55 12.18 -7.45
C LEU A 162 1.42 13.28 -6.82
N LYS A 163 2.13 12.97 -5.74
CA LYS A 163 3.14 13.88 -5.18
C LYS A 163 4.33 14.09 -6.12
N TRP A 164 4.82 13.01 -6.73
CA TRP A 164 5.85 13.13 -7.75
C TRP A 164 5.39 14.00 -8.91
N GLU A 165 4.17 13.85 -9.38
CA GLU A 165 3.62 14.63 -10.49
C GLU A 165 3.65 16.15 -10.22
N ASP A 166 3.34 16.57 -8.97
CA ASP A 166 3.44 17.98 -8.55
C ASP A 166 4.91 18.49 -8.56
N HIS A 167 5.89 17.64 -8.34
CA HIS A 167 7.32 17.97 -8.21
C HIS A 167 8.20 17.45 -9.37
N ALA A 168 7.60 16.89 -10.42
CA ALA A 168 8.32 16.18 -11.47
C ALA A 168 9.31 17.04 -12.26
N ASP A 169 9.09 18.37 -12.27
CA ASP A 169 9.94 19.33 -12.99
C ASP A 169 11.05 19.92 -12.09
N GLU A 170 11.10 19.52 -10.80
CA GLU A 170 12.14 19.95 -9.85
C GLU A 170 13.41 19.08 -9.99
N PRO A 171 14.60 19.64 -9.67
CA PRO A 171 15.83 18.86 -9.60
C PRO A 171 15.70 17.66 -8.67
N HIS A 172 16.23 16.51 -9.08
CA HIS A 172 16.21 15.26 -8.31
C HIS A 172 14.80 14.69 -8.03
N SER A 173 13.80 15.03 -8.83
CA SER A 173 12.44 14.47 -8.71
C SER A 173 12.40 12.94 -8.86
N ASP A 174 13.39 12.34 -9.55
CA ASP A 174 13.48 10.89 -9.78
C ASP A 174 13.61 10.08 -8.47
N ARG A 175 14.08 10.68 -7.36
CA ARG A 175 14.11 10.04 -6.05
C ARG A 175 12.72 9.59 -5.56
N TRP A 176 11.65 10.28 -5.98
CA TRP A 176 10.28 9.87 -5.68
C TRP A 176 9.93 8.56 -6.39
N LEU A 177 10.35 8.41 -7.65
CA LEU A 177 10.14 7.19 -8.41
C LEU A 177 10.91 6.02 -7.80
N VAL A 178 12.15 6.25 -7.37
CA VAL A 178 12.95 5.24 -6.65
C VAL A 178 12.23 4.79 -5.37
N LEU A 179 11.69 5.73 -4.59
CA LEU A 179 10.90 5.41 -3.39
C LEU A 179 9.64 4.61 -3.73
N ILE A 180 8.89 5.01 -4.77
CA ILE A 180 7.68 4.30 -5.21
C ILE A 180 8.01 2.85 -5.60
N PHE A 181 9.05 2.64 -6.41
CA PHE A 181 9.46 1.29 -6.81
C PHE A 181 10.00 0.47 -5.64
N TYR A 182 10.73 1.08 -4.72
CA TYR A 182 11.17 0.41 -3.48
C TYR A 182 9.99 -0.06 -2.63
N LEU A 183 8.99 0.81 -2.40
CA LEU A 183 7.78 0.46 -1.64
C LEU A 183 6.93 -0.58 -2.39
N THR A 184 6.86 -0.50 -3.72
CA THR A 184 6.21 -1.53 -4.53
C THR A 184 6.93 -2.88 -4.40
N GLY A 185 8.27 -2.89 -4.36
CA GLY A 185 9.05 -4.09 -4.09
C GLY A 185 8.80 -4.68 -2.70
N LEU A 186 8.76 -3.84 -1.66
CA LEU A 186 8.42 -4.29 -0.30
C LEU A 186 7.01 -4.88 -0.22
N SER A 187 6.05 -4.30 -0.95
CA SER A 187 4.67 -4.77 -0.94
C SER A 187 4.50 -6.17 -1.54
N ILE A 188 5.42 -6.61 -2.41
CA ILE A 188 5.46 -8.00 -2.90
C ILE A 188 5.65 -8.98 -1.74
N GLY A 189 6.42 -8.59 -0.73
CA GLY A 189 6.60 -9.36 0.50
C GLY A 189 5.37 -9.35 1.45
N VAL A 190 4.28 -8.66 1.05
CA VAL A 190 2.98 -8.72 1.71
C VAL A 190 1.98 -9.44 0.82
N HIS A 191 1.71 -8.87 -0.37
CA HIS A 191 0.78 -9.43 -1.33
C HIS A 191 1.00 -8.84 -2.73
N LEU A 192 0.79 -9.63 -3.77
CA LEU A 192 1.04 -9.23 -5.16
C LEU A 192 0.02 -8.21 -5.70
N LEU A 193 -1.08 -7.96 -5.00
CA LEU A 193 -2.17 -7.08 -5.44
C LEU A 193 -1.70 -5.65 -5.73
N ASN A 194 -0.70 -5.14 -4.99
CA ASN A 194 -0.18 -3.79 -5.21
C ASN A 194 0.46 -3.61 -6.60
N LEU A 195 0.93 -4.68 -7.26
CA LEU A 195 1.44 -4.60 -8.62
C LEU A 195 0.40 -4.08 -9.63
N LEU A 196 -0.89 -4.20 -9.33
CA LEU A 196 -1.97 -3.64 -10.14
C LEU A 196 -1.97 -2.11 -10.18
N CYS A 197 -1.24 -1.44 -9.29
CA CYS A 197 -1.02 0.01 -9.36
C CYS A 197 -0.06 0.43 -10.49
N LEU A 198 0.83 -0.46 -10.97
CA LEU A 198 1.84 -0.12 -11.97
C LEU A 198 1.27 0.47 -13.26
N PRO A 199 0.15 -0.04 -13.84
CA PRO A 199 -0.48 0.59 -14.98
C PRO A 199 -0.92 2.04 -14.72
N ALA A 200 -1.53 2.32 -13.57
CA ALA A 200 -1.94 3.66 -13.19
C ALA A 200 -0.74 4.60 -12.99
N ILE A 201 0.29 4.15 -12.28
CA ILE A 201 1.55 4.88 -12.09
C ILE A 201 2.20 5.21 -13.43
N SER A 202 2.26 4.23 -14.34
CA SER A 202 2.84 4.39 -15.67
C SER A 202 2.08 5.43 -16.51
N LEU A 203 0.75 5.46 -16.42
CA LEU A 203 -0.07 6.47 -17.10
C LEU A 203 0.15 7.86 -16.52
N VAL A 204 0.22 8.03 -15.19
CA VAL A 204 0.53 9.33 -14.56
C VAL A 204 1.91 9.82 -15.05
N TYR A 205 2.93 8.92 -15.05
CA TYR A 205 4.26 9.23 -15.56
C TYR A 205 4.23 9.63 -17.05
N TYR A 206 3.55 8.84 -17.89
CA TYR A 206 3.44 9.08 -19.32
C TYR A 206 2.81 10.43 -19.61
N TYR A 207 1.67 10.76 -19.01
CA TYR A 207 0.98 12.04 -19.22
C TYR A 207 1.79 13.23 -18.71
N LYS A 208 2.48 13.10 -17.58
CA LYS A 208 3.31 14.16 -17.03
C LYS A 208 4.53 14.47 -17.92
N ARG A 209 5.16 13.44 -18.51
CA ARG A 209 6.36 13.59 -19.34
C ARG A 209 6.06 13.89 -20.82
N ASN A 210 4.84 13.71 -21.27
CA ASN A 210 4.43 13.89 -22.67
C ASN A 210 3.27 14.90 -22.81
N PRO A 211 3.54 16.19 -22.94
CA PRO A 211 2.48 17.22 -23.08
C PRO A 211 1.58 17.02 -24.31
N GLN A 212 2.07 16.30 -25.34
CA GLN A 212 1.33 15.95 -26.55
C GLN A 212 0.79 14.50 -26.51
N ALA A 213 0.52 13.98 -25.30
CA ALA A 213 -0.02 12.63 -25.12
C ALA A 213 -1.32 12.44 -25.93
N ASN A 214 -1.44 11.26 -26.54
CA ASN A 214 -2.59 10.87 -27.34
C ASN A 214 -3.05 9.45 -27.01
N LEU A 215 -4.21 9.05 -27.49
CA LEU A 215 -4.77 7.74 -27.20
C LEU A 215 -3.84 6.58 -27.56
N LYS A 216 -3.18 6.64 -28.73
CA LYS A 216 -2.25 5.59 -29.17
C LYS A 216 -1.07 5.44 -28.22
N GLY A 217 -0.45 6.55 -27.81
CA GLY A 217 0.65 6.53 -26.84
C GLY A 217 0.20 6.05 -25.45
N SER A 218 -1.01 6.43 -25.02
CA SER A 218 -1.61 5.93 -23.76
C SER A 218 -1.81 4.43 -23.77
N LEU A 219 -2.30 3.87 -24.89
CA LEU A 219 -2.46 2.42 -25.06
C LEU A 219 -1.09 1.69 -25.04
N VAL A 220 -0.07 2.28 -25.70
CA VAL A 220 1.28 1.72 -25.68
C VAL A 220 1.84 1.74 -24.24
N ALA A 221 1.71 2.85 -23.51
CA ALA A 221 2.15 2.94 -22.11
C ALA A 221 1.44 1.90 -21.21
N LEU A 222 0.15 1.70 -21.42
CA LEU A 222 -0.63 0.69 -20.71
C LEU A 222 -0.13 -0.74 -21.02
N ILE A 223 0.08 -1.06 -22.31
CA ILE A 223 0.59 -2.38 -22.71
C ILE A 223 1.98 -2.63 -22.12
N ILE A 224 2.88 -1.66 -22.18
CA ILE A 224 4.21 -1.77 -21.59
C ILE A 224 4.11 -2.04 -20.08
N SER A 225 3.24 -1.31 -19.39
CA SER A 225 3.07 -1.50 -17.93
C SER A 225 2.51 -2.89 -17.59
N MET A 226 1.57 -3.42 -18.38
CA MET A 226 1.07 -4.78 -18.20
C MET A 226 2.16 -5.84 -18.46
N LEU A 227 3.01 -5.62 -19.46
CA LEU A 227 4.17 -6.49 -19.71
C LEU A 227 5.17 -6.44 -18.56
N LEU A 228 5.40 -5.26 -17.95
CA LEU A 228 6.23 -5.13 -16.74
C LEU A 228 5.64 -5.89 -15.55
N VAL A 229 4.33 -5.78 -15.31
CA VAL A 229 3.65 -6.59 -14.28
C VAL A 229 3.84 -8.07 -14.54
N ALA A 230 3.61 -8.53 -15.77
CA ALA A 230 3.82 -9.93 -16.14
C ALA A 230 5.29 -10.37 -15.96
N ALA A 231 6.26 -9.55 -16.34
CA ALA A 231 7.68 -9.83 -16.13
C ALA A 231 8.05 -9.98 -14.64
N VAL A 232 7.47 -9.15 -13.77
CA VAL A 232 7.66 -9.28 -12.32
C VAL A 232 7.04 -10.57 -11.80
N LEU A 233 5.76 -10.82 -12.13
CA LEU A 233 5.00 -11.97 -11.61
C LEU A 233 5.55 -13.33 -12.10
N TYR A 234 5.90 -13.41 -13.37
CA TYR A 234 6.32 -14.69 -13.99
C TYR A 234 7.84 -14.83 -14.15
N GLY A 235 8.58 -13.72 -14.08
CA GLY A 235 10.03 -13.71 -14.22
C GLY A 235 10.76 -13.48 -12.91
N VAL A 236 10.57 -12.30 -12.28
CA VAL A 236 11.36 -11.88 -11.12
C VAL A 236 11.01 -12.69 -9.87
N VAL A 237 9.74 -12.78 -9.52
CA VAL A 237 9.30 -13.46 -8.28
C VAL A 237 9.72 -14.93 -8.27
N PRO A 238 9.35 -15.77 -9.24
CA PRO A 238 9.80 -17.17 -9.27
C PRO A 238 11.29 -17.29 -9.58
N GLY A 239 11.89 -16.35 -10.31
CA GLY A 239 13.31 -16.34 -10.64
C GLY A 239 14.20 -16.20 -9.42
N ILE A 240 13.88 -15.32 -8.47
CA ILE A 240 14.64 -15.16 -7.23
C ILE A 240 14.66 -16.46 -6.42
N VAL A 241 13.52 -17.14 -6.31
CA VAL A 241 13.43 -18.44 -5.61
C VAL A 241 14.29 -19.50 -6.29
N LYS A 242 14.26 -19.58 -7.64
CA LYS A 242 15.11 -20.51 -8.41
C LYS A 242 16.60 -20.21 -8.23
N VAL A 243 17.00 -18.94 -8.27
CA VAL A 243 18.38 -18.54 -8.06
C VAL A 243 18.84 -18.91 -6.64
N GLY A 244 17.99 -18.66 -5.62
CA GLY A 244 18.26 -19.11 -4.25
C GLY A 244 18.50 -20.62 -4.18
N GLY A 245 17.61 -21.42 -4.79
CA GLY A 245 17.76 -22.87 -4.85
C GLY A 245 19.03 -23.35 -5.60
N TRP A 246 19.46 -22.64 -6.65
CA TRP A 246 20.73 -22.95 -7.33
C TRP A 246 21.94 -22.71 -6.44
N PHE A 247 21.95 -21.60 -5.67
CA PHE A 247 23.03 -21.33 -4.72
C PHE A 247 23.05 -22.36 -3.60
N GLU A 248 21.88 -22.70 -3.03
CA GLU A 248 21.78 -23.73 -2.00
C GLU A 248 22.33 -25.08 -2.51
N TRP A 249 21.91 -25.50 -3.72
CA TRP A 249 22.38 -26.74 -4.34
C TRP A 249 23.90 -26.72 -4.55
N PHE A 250 24.46 -25.61 -5.06
CA PHE A 250 25.91 -25.46 -5.27
C PHE A 250 26.68 -25.52 -3.95
N PHE A 251 26.27 -24.80 -2.93
CA PHE A 251 26.98 -24.79 -1.66
C PHE A 251 26.89 -26.14 -0.94
N THR A 252 25.74 -26.81 -0.99
CA THR A 252 25.52 -28.05 -0.29
C THR A 252 26.13 -29.23 -1.04
N ASN A 253 25.92 -29.35 -2.37
CA ASN A 253 26.30 -30.55 -3.15
C ASN A 253 27.69 -30.44 -3.80
N ASP A 254 28.07 -29.24 -4.30
CA ASP A 254 29.36 -29.06 -4.95
C ASP A 254 30.47 -28.70 -3.95
N LEU A 255 30.20 -27.86 -2.95
CA LEU A 255 31.15 -27.47 -1.94
C LEU A 255 31.10 -28.29 -0.64
N GLY A 256 30.10 -29.14 -0.46
CA GLY A 256 29.95 -30.03 0.69
C GLY A 256 29.66 -29.29 2.02
N LEU A 257 29.10 -28.11 1.97
CA LEU A 257 28.69 -27.38 3.19
C LEU A 257 27.46 -28.03 3.81
N SER A 258 27.33 -27.92 5.15
CA SER A 258 26.15 -28.43 5.84
C SER A 258 24.90 -27.75 5.35
N PHE A 259 23.86 -28.53 5.15
CA PHE A 259 22.50 -27.99 4.96
C PHE A 259 22.05 -27.33 6.28
N ASN A 260 21.94 -26.00 6.24
CA ASN A 260 21.24 -25.10 7.18
C ASN A 260 21.62 -23.68 6.97
#